data_b388e4836561c483ed5b469d2143af4a
#
_entry.id   b388e4836561c483ed5b469d2143af4a
#
_cell.length_a   1.000
_cell.length_b   1.000
_cell.length_c   1.000
_cell.angle_alpha   90.00
_cell.angle_beta   90.00
_cell.angle_gamma   90.00
#
_symmetry.space_group_name_H-M   'P 1'
#
loop_
_entity.id
_entity.type
_entity.pdbx_description
1 polymer ?
#
loop_
_entity_poly.entity_id
_entity_poly.type
_entity_poly.pdbx_seq_one_letter_code
_entity_poly.pdbx_strand_id
1 'polypeptide(L)'
;MRILHITNHVQKIGNGIVNVAVDLACLQSKQGFKVAVASAGGEYEKLLANHGIEHFQLNQSRTPLNIIKAAWRYREIIKEFQPDIVHAHMMTGVVLAGILRNNHEYSLVSTVHNEFQRSAVLMGLADRVIAVSHAVADSMIRRGIPAEKLRVVANGTLGSPRHRKIQDYQPIKLHHPAITTVAGMYTRKGIGELIAAFQTIAKDFPQAHLYLVGDGPDRAIFESMVKNCGKLRKRIHFEGFQPEPQRYMLSTDIFVLASHCESFGLVLTEAREAGCAIVASDVDGIPETLDHRQAGILIPPKDSQTLANTLAQLLKDPQQLQSWKLRAQQNLERFSTMRVSEETLAIYRELTKKYAVINPIQMRELVVGK
;
A
#
# COMPACT_ATOMS: atom_id res chain seq x y z
N MET A 1 18.19 -5.65 18.44
CA MET A 1 18.33 -5.60 16.97
C MET A 1 18.17 -4.15 16.53
N ARG A 2 19.06 -3.68 15.67
CA ARG A 2 19.09 -2.32 15.10
C ARG A 2 18.64 -2.43 13.64
N ILE A 3 17.59 -1.72 13.25
CA ILE A 3 16.93 -1.84 11.96
C ILE A 3 17.01 -0.50 11.24
N LEU A 4 17.56 -0.49 10.02
CA LEU A 4 17.59 0.67 9.14
C LEU A 4 16.66 0.46 7.97
N HIS A 5 15.56 1.23 7.89
CA HIS A 5 14.71 1.28 6.72
C HIS A 5 15.21 2.29 5.69
N ILE A 6 15.17 1.92 4.41
CA ILE A 6 15.58 2.80 3.30
C ILE A 6 14.39 3.02 2.37
N THR A 7 14.02 4.28 2.18
CA THR A 7 13.01 4.73 1.20
C THR A 7 13.53 5.95 0.42
N ASN A 8 12.94 6.26 -0.74
CA ASN A 8 13.36 7.46 -1.50
C ASN A 8 12.98 8.75 -0.75
N HIS A 9 11.81 8.79 -0.13
CA HIS A 9 11.29 9.91 0.64
C HIS A 9 10.30 9.41 1.71
N VAL A 10 9.92 10.29 2.62
CA VAL A 10 8.86 10.06 3.61
C VAL A 10 7.77 11.13 3.53
N GLN A 11 7.39 11.50 2.31
CA GLN A 11 6.33 12.48 2.03
C GLN A 11 4.93 11.88 2.21
N LYS A 12 3.98 12.69 2.68
CA LYS A 12 2.57 12.32 2.87
C LYS A 12 1.75 12.55 1.59
N ILE A 13 2.04 11.80 0.53
CA ILE A 13 1.45 11.95 -0.80
C ILE A 13 0.63 10.72 -1.26
N GLY A 14 0.16 9.88 -0.34
CA GLY A 14 -0.60 8.67 -0.69
C GLY A 14 0.24 7.56 -1.33
N ASN A 15 1.56 7.56 -1.15
CA ASN A 15 2.44 6.51 -1.67
C ASN A 15 2.42 5.28 -0.77
N GLY A 16 1.81 4.17 -1.24
CA GLY A 16 1.67 2.93 -0.46
C GLY A 16 3.01 2.33 0.01
N ILE A 17 4.10 2.46 -0.76
CA ILE A 17 5.44 1.97 -0.37
C ILE A 17 5.94 2.71 0.87
N VAL A 18 5.87 4.04 0.82
CA VAL A 18 6.28 4.91 1.93
C VAL A 18 5.41 4.65 3.15
N ASN A 19 4.11 4.49 2.95
CA ASN A 19 3.15 4.23 4.01
C ASN A 19 3.50 2.95 4.79
N VAL A 20 3.75 1.84 4.08
CA VAL A 20 4.14 0.56 4.71
C VAL A 20 5.49 0.68 5.42
N ALA A 21 6.48 1.35 4.83
CA ALA A 21 7.79 1.52 5.44
C ALA A 21 7.72 2.33 6.75
N VAL A 22 6.92 3.41 6.76
CA VAL A 22 6.70 4.24 7.96
C VAL A 22 5.95 3.47 9.04
N ASP A 23 4.89 2.71 8.66
CA ASP A 23 4.15 1.88 9.61
C ASP A 23 5.05 0.84 10.27
N LEU A 24 5.84 0.10 9.48
CA LEU A 24 6.80 -0.88 9.99
C LEU A 24 7.80 -0.24 10.96
N ALA A 25 8.40 0.89 10.56
CA ALA A 25 9.37 1.59 11.41
C ALA A 25 8.76 1.98 12.76
N CYS A 26 7.56 2.59 12.75
CA CYS A 26 6.86 3.00 13.98
C CYS A 26 6.50 1.81 14.87
N LEU A 27 5.99 0.71 14.29
CA LEU A 27 5.59 -0.47 15.05
C LEU A 27 6.78 -1.22 15.64
N GLN A 28 7.87 -1.35 14.88
CA GLN A 28 9.10 -2.00 15.34
C GLN A 28 9.76 -1.18 16.46
N SER A 29 9.78 0.15 16.37
CA SER A 29 10.23 1.01 17.47
C SER A 29 9.38 0.82 18.72
N LYS A 30 8.05 0.80 18.58
CA LYS A 30 7.11 0.52 19.69
C LYS A 30 7.32 -0.85 20.31
N GLN A 31 7.82 -1.84 19.57
CA GLN A 31 8.18 -3.16 20.04
C GLN A 31 9.58 -3.23 20.69
N GLY A 32 10.23 -2.08 20.90
CA GLY A 32 11.51 -1.95 21.61
C GLY A 32 12.76 -2.15 20.74
N PHE A 33 12.64 -2.20 19.41
CA PHE A 33 13.79 -2.24 18.52
C PHE A 33 14.37 -0.84 18.30
N LYS A 34 15.68 -0.73 18.13
CA LYS A 34 16.31 0.51 17.71
C LYS A 34 16.15 0.65 16.20
N VAL A 35 15.32 1.61 15.79
CA VAL A 35 14.94 1.80 14.39
C VAL A 35 15.43 3.16 13.89
N ALA A 36 15.90 3.19 12.64
CA ALA A 36 16.17 4.42 11.91
C ALA A 36 15.59 4.34 10.50
N VAL A 37 15.36 5.51 9.88
CA VAL A 37 14.90 5.63 8.50
C VAL A 37 15.87 6.52 7.73
N ALA A 38 16.34 6.06 6.57
CA ALA A 38 17.16 6.85 5.64
C ALA A 38 16.35 7.20 4.39
N SER A 39 16.18 8.49 4.12
CA SER A 39 15.43 9.00 2.96
C SER A 39 15.78 10.46 2.63
N ALA A 40 15.22 10.98 1.52
CA ALA A 40 15.34 12.41 1.19
C ALA A 40 14.46 13.34 2.06
N GLY A 41 13.78 12.80 3.09
CA GLY A 41 12.92 13.56 3.98
C GLY A 41 11.46 13.62 3.54
N GLY A 42 10.64 14.30 4.35
CA GLY A 42 9.21 14.54 4.10
C GLY A 42 8.38 14.67 5.38
N GLU A 43 7.07 14.85 5.23
CA GLU A 43 6.15 15.20 6.31
C GLU A 43 6.04 14.15 7.41
N TYR A 44 6.38 12.88 7.12
CA TYR A 44 6.39 11.81 8.13
C TYR A 44 7.59 11.86 9.09
N GLU A 45 8.60 12.74 8.87
CA GLU A 45 9.73 12.90 9.81
C GLU A 45 9.24 13.22 11.23
N LYS A 46 8.21 14.07 11.35
CA LYS A 46 7.61 14.39 12.65
C LYS A 46 6.99 13.15 13.32
N LEU A 47 6.31 12.30 12.56
CA LEU A 47 5.74 11.05 13.08
C LEU A 47 6.84 10.09 13.54
N LEU A 48 7.89 9.93 12.74
CA LEU A 48 9.05 9.10 13.07
C LEU A 48 9.71 9.58 14.37
N ALA A 49 9.97 10.88 14.49
CA ALA A 49 10.54 11.48 15.70
C ALA A 49 9.67 11.25 16.95
N ASN A 50 8.35 11.33 16.83
CA ASN A 50 7.41 11.04 17.93
C ASN A 50 7.46 9.58 18.41
N HIS A 51 7.98 8.66 17.56
CA HIS A 51 8.22 7.26 17.91
C HIS A 51 9.68 6.97 18.29
N GLY A 52 10.50 8.02 18.50
CA GLY A 52 11.92 7.87 18.84
C GLY A 52 12.78 7.29 17.70
N ILE A 53 12.34 7.43 16.45
CA ILE A 53 13.01 6.92 15.27
C ILE A 53 13.90 8.02 14.69
N GLU A 54 15.18 7.72 14.55
CA GLU A 54 16.16 8.61 13.93
C GLU A 54 15.96 8.66 12.41
N HIS A 55 16.01 9.86 11.83
CA HIS A 55 15.93 10.05 10.40
C HIS A 55 17.26 10.54 9.85
N PHE A 56 17.83 9.79 8.91
CA PHE A 56 19.05 10.14 8.19
C PHE A 56 18.72 10.69 6.81
N GLN A 57 19.26 11.85 6.47
CA GLN A 57 19.15 12.40 5.13
C GLN A 57 19.94 11.54 4.14
N LEU A 58 19.25 10.98 3.14
CA LEU A 58 19.80 10.16 2.08
C LEU A 58 19.04 10.42 0.76
N ASN A 59 19.58 11.32 -0.06
CA ASN A 59 19.02 11.59 -1.37
C ASN A 59 19.47 10.52 -2.38
N GLN A 60 18.53 9.76 -2.92
CA GLN A 60 18.75 8.67 -3.87
C GLN A 60 18.41 9.03 -5.31
N SER A 61 18.41 10.33 -5.67
CA SER A 61 18.22 10.77 -7.06
C SER A 61 19.33 10.24 -7.97
N ARG A 62 18.96 9.87 -9.20
CA ARG A 62 19.84 9.12 -10.12
C ARG A 62 20.72 10.02 -11.00
N THR A 63 21.15 11.18 -10.49
CA THR A 63 22.17 11.99 -11.20
C THR A 63 23.57 11.49 -10.83
N PRO A 64 24.57 11.52 -11.76
CA PRO A 64 25.90 10.95 -11.50
C PRO A 64 26.55 11.48 -10.22
N LEU A 65 26.53 12.80 -10.01
CA LEU A 65 27.09 13.44 -8.80
C LEU A 65 26.37 13.01 -7.53
N ASN A 66 25.03 12.84 -7.60
CA ASN A 66 24.27 12.44 -6.42
C ASN A 66 24.47 10.97 -6.07
N ILE A 67 24.70 10.09 -7.05
CA ILE A 67 25.03 8.69 -6.80
C ILE A 67 26.29 8.58 -5.94
N ILE A 68 27.33 9.34 -6.24
CA ILE A 68 28.59 9.37 -5.46
C ILE A 68 28.31 9.90 -4.05
N LYS A 69 27.58 11.02 -3.93
CA LYS A 69 27.20 11.59 -2.62
C LYS A 69 26.35 10.61 -1.80
N ALA A 70 25.40 9.94 -2.44
CA ALA A 70 24.55 8.96 -1.78
C ALA A 70 25.36 7.75 -1.28
N ALA A 71 26.34 7.27 -2.06
CA ALA A 71 27.23 6.18 -1.66
C ALA A 71 28.09 6.55 -0.43
N TRP A 72 28.61 7.77 -0.44
CA TRP A 72 29.39 8.31 0.69
C TRP A 72 28.50 8.43 1.95
N ARG A 73 27.36 9.11 1.81
CA ARG A 73 26.43 9.33 2.93
C ARG A 73 25.87 8.01 3.48
N TYR A 74 25.60 7.05 2.61
CA TYR A 74 25.18 5.73 3.03
C TYR A 74 26.23 5.03 3.93
N ARG A 75 27.52 5.06 3.55
CA ARG A 75 28.60 4.50 4.36
C ARG A 75 28.72 5.17 5.72
N GLU A 76 28.58 6.50 5.79
CA GLU A 76 28.54 7.22 7.06
C GLU A 76 27.38 6.75 7.94
N ILE A 77 26.17 6.62 7.38
CA ILE A 77 24.99 6.13 8.10
C ILE A 77 25.22 4.72 8.65
N ILE A 78 25.78 3.81 7.84
CA ILE A 78 26.10 2.44 8.28
C ILE A 78 27.11 2.46 9.44
N LYS A 79 28.15 3.27 9.34
CA LYS A 79 29.17 3.40 10.40
C LYS A 79 28.59 4.00 11.69
N GLU A 80 27.72 4.98 11.59
CA GLU A 80 27.09 5.69 12.71
C GLU A 80 26.03 4.82 13.39
N PHE A 81 25.08 4.31 12.58
CA PHE A 81 23.94 3.57 13.10
C PHE A 81 24.25 2.09 13.38
N GLN A 82 25.22 1.45 12.71
CA GLN A 82 25.61 0.05 12.86
C GLN A 82 24.40 -0.90 12.86
N PRO A 83 23.61 -0.97 11.78
CA PRO A 83 22.42 -1.80 11.72
C PRO A 83 22.74 -3.30 11.74
N ASP A 84 21.90 -4.11 12.37
CA ASP A 84 21.88 -5.57 12.19
C ASP A 84 21.13 -5.95 10.90
N ILE A 85 20.08 -5.16 10.57
CA ILE A 85 19.23 -5.30 9.39
C ILE A 85 19.16 -3.98 8.62
N VAL A 86 19.38 -4.04 7.33
CA VAL A 86 19.00 -3.00 6.38
C VAL A 86 17.80 -3.49 5.58
N HIS A 87 16.66 -2.79 5.69
CA HIS A 87 15.44 -3.11 4.95
C HIS A 87 15.15 -2.04 3.90
N ALA A 88 15.36 -2.36 2.64
CA ALA A 88 15.13 -1.44 1.52
C ALA A 88 13.76 -1.69 0.87
N HIS A 89 12.96 -0.63 0.77
CA HIS A 89 11.60 -0.68 0.21
C HIS A 89 11.53 -0.30 -1.26
N MET A 90 12.63 0.18 -1.82
CA MET A 90 12.73 0.59 -3.23
C MET A 90 14.05 0.12 -3.82
N MET A 91 14.03 -0.15 -5.12
CA MET A 91 15.17 -0.72 -5.87
C MET A 91 16.47 0.06 -5.68
N THR A 92 16.42 1.41 -5.68
CA THR A 92 17.64 2.23 -5.53
C THR A 92 18.33 1.96 -4.20
N GLY A 93 17.54 1.83 -3.11
CA GLY A 93 18.07 1.47 -1.79
C GLY A 93 18.66 0.06 -1.75
N VAL A 94 18.03 -0.92 -2.40
CA VAL A 94 18.55 -2.29 -2.48
C VAL A 94 19.88 -2.34 -3.23
N VAL A 95 19.98 -1.68 -4.37
CA VAL A 95 21.21 -1.62 -5.17
C VAL A 95 22.32 -0.92 -4.39
N LEU A 96 22.02 0.21 -3.76
CA LEU A 96 22.97 0.95 -2.93
C LEU A 96 23.49 0.08 -1.77
N ALA A 97 22.58 -0.52 -1.01
CA ALA A 97 22.93 -1.37 0.10
C ALA A 97 23.66 -2.65 -0.32
N GLY A 98 23.23 -3.29 -1.42
CA GLY A 98 23.85 -4.53 -1.91
C GLY A 98 25.26 -4.33 -2.45
N ILE A 99 25.54 -3.22 -3.16
CA ILE A 99 26.86 -2.94 -3.73
C ILE A 99 27.86 -2.44 -2.67
N LEU A 100 27.38 -1.62 -1.72
CA LEU A 100 28.26 -0.98 -0.71
C LEU A 100 28.42 -1.80 0.54
N ARG A 101 27.79 -2.97 0.63
CA ARG A 101 27.92 -3.89 1.75
C ARG A 101 29.31 -4.50 1.78
N ASN A 102 30.05 -4.22 2.85
CA ASN A 102 31.28 -4.96 3.17
C ASN A 102 30.90 -6.32 3.79
N ASN A 103 31.86 -7.27 3.82
CA ASN A 103 31.62 -8.64 4.31
C ASN A 103 30.92 -8.64 5.68
N HIS A 104 29.60 -8.92 5.67
CA HIS A 104 28.78 -9.24 6.85
C HIS A 104 28.49 -8.13 7.88
N GLU A 105 28.51 -6.85 7.50
CA GLU A 105 28.14 -5.76 8.41
C GLU A 105 26.66 -5.81 8.83
N TYR A 106 25.76 -6.24 7.94
CA TYR A 106 24.31 -6.36 8.18
C TYR A 106 23.67 -7.38 7.25
N SER A 107 22.47 -7.82 7.56
CA SER A 107 21.63 -8.57 6.61
C SER A 107 20.74 -7.63 5.82
N LEU A 108 20.67 -7.83 4.50
CA LEU A 108 19.86 -7.01 3.59
C LEU A 108 18.52 -7.69 3.31
N VAL A 109 17.43 -6.98 3.61
CA VAL A 109 16.06 -7.38 3.26
C VAL A 109 15.48 -6.39 2.26
N SER A 110 14.72 -6.86 1.30
CA SER A 110 13.96 -6.01 0.39
C SER A 110 12.48 -6.36 0.42
N THR A 111 11.60 -5.37 0.24
CA THR A 111 10.18 -5.60 -0.01
C THR A 111 9.80 -5.15 -1.41
N VAL A 112 9.25 -6.08 -2.20
CA VAL A 112 8.72 -5.81 -3.54
C VAL A 112 7.27 -5.35 -3.40
N HIS A 113 7.09 -4.03 -3.40
CA HIS A 113 5.76 -3.40 -3.39
C HIS A 113 5.17 -3.20 -4.79
N ASN A 114 6.03 -3.25 -5.81
CA ASN A 114 5.69 -2.99 -7.20
C ASN A 114 6.68 -3.70 -8.11
N GLU A 115 6.19 -4.65 -8.91
CA GLU A 115 7.00 -5.48 -9.81
C GLU A 115 6.88 -5.09 -11.29
N PHE A 116 6.11 -4.03 -11.63
CA PHE A 116 5.78 -3.70 -13.02
C PHE A 116 6.97 -3.25 -13.86
N GLN A 117 8.05 -2.82 -13.24
CA GLN A 117 9.31 -2.48 -13.92
C GLN A 117 10.20 -3.72 -14.08
N ARG A 118 10.85 -3.87 -15.24
CA ARG A 118 11.81 -4.97 -15.48
C ARG A 118 12.94 -4.99 -14.44
N SER A 119 13.39 -3.84 -14.02
CA SER A 119 14.44 -3.68 -13.01
C SER A 119 14.06 -4.15 -11.61
N ALA A 120 12.79 -4.51 -11.35
CA ALA A 120 12.37 -5.06 -10.05
C ALA A 120 13.13 -6.35 -9.67
N VAL A 121 13.68 -7.08 -10.66
CA VAL A 121 14.55 -8.25 -10.40
C VAL A 121 15.76 -7.90 -9.52
N LEU A 122 16.24 -6.66 -9.55
CA LEU A 122 17.35 -6.20 -8.69
C LEU A 122 17.01 -6.22 -7.20
N MET A 123 15.74 -6.33 -6.83
CA MET A 123 15.33 -6.57 -5.44
C MET A 123 15.89 -7.91 -4.91
N GLY A 124 16.19 -8.87 -5.80
CA GLY A 124 16.84 -10.15 -5.50
C GLY A 124 18.30 -10.07 -5.05
N LEU A 125 18.94 -8.88 -5.07
CA LEU A 125 20.26 -8.66 -4.47
C LEU A 125 20.23 -8.81 -2.94
N ALA A 126 19.04 -8.74 -2.32
CA ALA A 126 18.86 -8.93 -0.90
C ALA A 126 19.06 -10.41 -0.47
N ASP A 127 19.37 -10.62 0.81
CA ASP A 127 19.45 -11.95 1.42
C ASP A 127 18.07 -12.60 1.55
N ARG A 128 17.05 -11.77 1.81
CA ARG A 128 15.62 -12.14 1.73
C ARG A 128 14.82 -11.08 1.00
N VAL A 129 13.85 -11.54 0.24
CA VAL A 129 12.94 -10.71 -0.55
C VAL A 129 11.52 -10.95 -0.05
N ILE A 130 10.88 -9.91 0.46
CA ILE A 130 9.49 -9.94 0.87
C ILE A 130 8.62 -9.56 -0.33
N ALA A 131 7.67 -10.43 -0.68
CA ALA A 131 6.62 -10.15 -1.65
C ALA A 131 5.33 -9.78 -0.90
N VAL A 132 4.65 -8.73 -1.34
CA VAL A 132 3.44 -8.22 -0.67
C VAL A 132 2.17 -9.03 -0.97
N SER A 133 2.26 -10.03 -1.86
CA SER A 133 1.20 -10.99 -2.22
C SER A 133 1.83 -12.23 -2.83
N HIS A 134 1.09 -13.33 -2.92
CA HIS A 134 1.52 -14.52 -3.65
C HIS A 134 1.71 -14.22 -5.15
N ALA A 135 0.83 -13.41 -5.74
CA ALA A 135 0.96 -12.99 -7.14
C ALA A 135 2.30 -12.29 -7.40
N VAL A 136 2.76 -11.41 -6.50
CA VAL A 136 4.08 -10.77 -6.59
C VAL A 136 5.20 -11.80 -6.42
N ALA A 137 5.09 -12.73 -5.46
CA ALA A 137 6.10 -13.77 -5.28
C ALA A 137 6.27 -14.62 -6.56
N ASP A 138 5.17 -15.10 -7.14
CA ASP A 138 5.17 -15.88 -8.37
C ASP A 138 5.75 -15.08 -9.55
N SER A 139 5.41 -13.79 -9.64
CA SER A 139 5.98 -12.88 -10.65
C SER A 139 7.50 -12.77 -10.51
N MET A 140 8.01 -12.65 -9.28
CA MET A 140 9.45 -12.52 -9.03
C MET A 140 10.21 -13.83 -9.25
N ILE A 141 9.61 -14.99 -8.95
CA ILE A 141 10.17 -16.32 -9.29
C ILE A 141 10.29 -16.46 -10.81
N ARG A 142 9.25 -16.14 -11.56
CA ARG A 142 9.30 -16.16 -13.04
C ARG A 142 10.36 -15.24 -13.63
N ARG A 143 10.75 -14.19 -12.91
CA ARG A 143 11.84 -13.26 -13.28
C ARG A 143 13.22 -13.70 -12.84
N GLY A 144 13.35 -14.88 -12.20
CA GLY A 144 14.63 -15.48 -11.82
C GLY A 144 15.11 -15.20 -10.41
N ILE A 145 14.26 -14.66 -9.51
CA ILE A 145 14.63 -14.63 -8.09
C ILE A 145 14.41 -16.04 -7.51
N PRO A 146 15.43 -16.62 -6.83
CA PRO A 146 15.31 -17.94 -6.22
C PRO A 146 14.19 -17.98 -5.17
N ALA A 147 13.36 -19.05 -5.25
CA ALA A 147 12.19 -19.20 -4.36
C ALA A 147 12.57 -19.23 -2.87
N GLU A 148 13.73 -19.79 -2.52
CA GLU A 148 14.26 -19.85 -1.16
C GLU A 148 14.57 -18.48 -0.55
N LYS A 149 14.80 -17.46 -1.36
CA LYS A 149 14.97 -16.08 -0.92
C LYS A 149 13.64 -15.39 -0.63
N LEU A 150 12.54 -15.84 -1.24
CA LEU A 150 11.24 -15.18 -1.17
C LEU A 150 10.47 -15.56 0.09
N ARG A 151 9.82 -14.57 0.67
CA ARG A 151 8.82 -14.72 1.75
C ARG A 151 7.61 -13.86 1.39
N VAL A 152 6.41 -14.40 1.58
CA VAL A 152 5.19 -13.62 1.37
C VAL A 152 4.78 -13.02 2.72
N VAL A 153 4.68 -11.70 2.76
CA VAL A 153 4.07 -10.95 3.87
C VAL A 153 3.02 -10.05 3.24
N ALA A 154 1.78 -10.51 3.26
CA ALA A 154 0.66 -9.73 2.73
C ALA A 154 0.57 -8.38 3.47
N ASN A 155 0.40 -7.29 2.74
CA ASN A 155 0.29 -5.97 3.34
C ASN A 155 -0.95 -5.82 4.23
N GLY A 156 -0.99 -4.73 4.99
CA GLY A 156 -2.13 -4.36 5.83
C GLY A 156 -2.13 -2.86 6.12
N THR A 157 -3.29 -2.35 6.51
CA THR A 157 -3.49 -0.93 6.84
C THR A 157 -4.14 -0.73 8.22
N LEU A 158 -4.77 -1.78 8.76
CA LEU A 158 -5.52 -1.68 10.01
C LEU A 158 -4.59 -1.48 11.20
N GLY A 159 -4.89 -0.48 12.01
CA GLY A 159 -4.08 -0.11 13.16
C GLY A 159 -2.78 0.62 12.78
N SER A 160 -2.72 1.22 11.58
CA SER A 160 -1.58 2.02 11.12
C SER A 160 -1.31 3.19 12.08
N PRO A 161 -0.05 3.39 12.51
CA PRO A 161 0.36 4.54 13.33
C PRO A 161 0.15 5.90 12.65
N ARG A 162 -0.03 5.92 11.33
CA ARG A 162 -0.25 7.13 10.52
C ARG A 162 -1.68 7.65 10.61
N HIS A 163 -2.62 6.82 11.03
CA HIS A 163 -4.05 7.10 10.98
C HIS A 163 -4.71 6.98 12.35
N ARG A 164 -5.81 7.69 12.51
CA ARG A 164 -6.76 7.46 13.60
C ARG A 164 -7.52 6.15 13.34
N LYS A 165 -8.17 5.60 14.35
CA LYS A 165 -9.10 4.49 14.16
C LYS A 165 -10.24 4.91 13.22
N ILE A 166 -10.76 3.99 12.42
CA ILE A 166 -11.80 4.31 11.42
C ILE A 166 -13.04 4.98 12.04
N GLN A 167 -13.41 4.58 13.25
CA GLN A 167 -14.54 5.14 14.00
C GLN A 167 -14.35 6.59 14.47
N ASP A 168 -13.11 7.09 14.49
CA ASP A 168 -12.79 8.46 14.93
C ASP A 168 -12.87 9.48 13.78
N TYR A 169 -13.10 9.00 12.54
CA TYR A 169 -13.30 9.86 11.39
C TYR A 169 -14.78 10.27 11.27
N GLN A 170 -15.00 11.53 10.95
CA GLN A 170 -16.33 12.03 10.60
C GLN A 170 -16.55 11.83 9.09
N PRO A 171 -17.61 11.09 8.67
CA PRO A 171 -17.95 10.93 7.27
C PRO A 171 -18.14 12.29 6.58
N ILE A 172 -17.75 12.41 5.32
CA ILE A 172 -18.08 13.58 4.51
C ILE A 172 -19.50 13.40 3.93
N LYS A 173 -20.22 14.49 3.77
CA LYS A 173 -21.57 14.43 3.15
C LYS A 173 -21.42 14.24 1.63
N LEU A 174 -21.87 13.09 1.12
CA LEU A 174 -21.95 12.76 -0.29
C LEU A 174 -23.41 12.68 -0.76
N HIS A 175 -23.63 12.77 -2.06
CA HIS A 175 -24.89 12.39 -2.67
C HIS A 175 -24.92 10.86 -2.86
N HIS A 176 -26.06 10.24 -2.56
CA HIS A 176 -26.24 8.79 -2.64
C HIS A 176 -27.21 8.40 -3.77
N PRO A 177 -27.00 7.21 -4.38
CA PRO A 177 -25.89 6.27 -4.15
C PRO A 177 -24.54 6.86 -4.56
N ALA A 178 -23.53 6.68 -3.69
CA ALA A 178 -22.16 7.16 -3.89
C ALA A 178 -21.26 6.04 -4.39
N ILE A 179 -20.73 6.16 -5.60
CA ILE A 179 -19.69 5.31 -6.17
C ILE A 179 -18.37 6.06 -6.02
N THR A 180 -17.37 5.45 -5.39
CA THR A 180 -16.11 6.14 -5.11
C THR A 180 -14.91 5.30 -5.51
N THR A 181 -13.87 5.95 -6.00
CA THR A 181 -12.52 5.40 -6.08
C THR A 181 -11.54 6.31 -5.35
N VAL A 182 -10.54 5.73 -4.69
CA VAL A 182 -9.41 6.45 -4.10
C VAL A 182 -8.14 5.91 -4.73
N ALA A 183 -7.56 6.67 -5.63
CA ALA A 183 -6.37 6.24 -6.37
C ALA A 183 -5.61 7.43 -6.94
N GLY A 184 -4.30 7.26 -7.17
CA GLY A 184 -3.57 8.21 -8.01
C GLY A 184 -4.16 8.24 -9.43
N MET A 185 -4.28 9.42 -10.00
CA MET A 185 -4.83 9.64 -11.35
C MET A 185 -3.83 9.21 -12.42
N TYR A 186 -3.68 7.88 -12.58
CA TYR A 186 -2.89 7.21 -13.61
C TYR A 186 -3.79 6.32 -14.46
N THR A 187 -3.56 6.26 -15.76
CA THR A 187 -4.33 5.42 -16.71
C THR A 187 -4.38 3.96 -16.25
N ARG A 188 -3.27 3.43 -15.72
CA ARG A 188 -3.21 2.05 -15.19
C ARG A 188 -4.15 1.77 -14.00
N LYS A 189 -4.73 2.81 -13.40
CA LYS A 189 -5.71 2.66 -12.29
C LYS A 189 -7.16 2.50 -12.76
N GLY A 190 -7.38 2.47 -14.08
CA GLY A 190 -8.69 2.19 -14.67
C GLY A 190 -9.74 3.28 -14.42
N ILE A 191 -9.29 4.52 -14.19
CA ILE A 191 -10.20 5.66 -13.96
C ILE A 191 -11.06 5.92 -15.21
N GLY A 192 -10.49 5.75 -16.41
CA GLY A 192 -11.21 5.88 -17.66
C GLY A 192 -12.35 4.87 -17.80
N GLU A 193 -12.08 3.61 -17.48
CA GLU A 193 -13.06 2.52 -17.48
C GLU A 193 -14.19 2.77 -16.47
N LEU A 194 -13.86 3.29 -15.29
CA LEU A 194 -14.84 3.65 -14.27
C LEU A 194 -15.74 4.80 -14.74
N ILE A 195 -15.17 5.83 -15.35
CA ILE A 195 -15.95 6.94 -15.93
C ILE A 195 -16.87 6.41 -17.03
N ALA A 196 -16.38 5.59 -17.97
CA ALA A 196 -17.17 5.00 -19.05
C ALA A 196 -18.31 4.12 -18.52
N ALA A 197 -18.02 3.27 -17.50
CA ALA A 197 -19.04 2.46 -16.86
C ALA A 197 -20.13 3.32 -16.19
N PHE A 198 -19.73 4.37 -15.47
CA PHE A 198 -20.69 5.29 -14.85
C PHE A 198 -21.54 6.02 -15.89
N GLN A 199 -20.96 6.47 -17.02
CA GLN A 199 -21.71 7.09 -18.13
C GLN A 199 -22.77 6.14 -18.68
N THR A 200 -22.47 4.85 -18.80
CA THR A 200 -23.40 3.83 -19.30
C THR A 200 -24.63 3.70 -18.41
N ILE A 201 -24.46 3.68 -17.09
CA ILE A 201 -25.56 3.46 -16.13
C ILE A 201 -26.31 4.74 -15.72
N ALA A 202 -25.74 5.90 -16.02
CA ALA A 202 -26.18 7.18 -15.45
C ALA A 202 -27.62 7.58 -15.78
N LYS A 203 -28.17 7.07 -16.88
CA LYS A 203 -29.60 7.33 -17.28
C LYS A 203 -30.55 6.55 -16.39
N ASP A 204 -30.19 5.28 -16.08
CA ASP A 204 -31.04 4.39 -15.29
C ASP A 204 -30.96 4.71 -13.79
N PHE A 205 -29.87 5.34 -13.35
CA PHE A 205 -29.63 5.73 -11.96
C PHE A 205 -29.38 7.25 -11.83
N PRO A 206 -30.40 8.09 -11.97
CA PRO A 206 -30.26 9.55 -12.03
C PRO A 206 -29.77 10.16 -10.69
N GLN A 207 -29.92 9.46 -9.59
CA GLN A 207 -29.44 9.92 -8.27
C GLN A 207 -28.00 9.49 -7.96
N ALA A 208 -27.42 8.55 -8.71
CA ALA A 208 -26.06 8.07 -8.45
C ALA A 208 -25.01 9.13 -8.79
N HIS A 209 -23.99 9.21 -7.96
CA HIS A 209 -22.84 10.11 -8.11
C HIS A 209 -21.52 9.33 -8.09
N LEU A 210 -20.55 9.78 -8.88
CA LEU A 210 -19.20 9.23 -8.94
C LEU A 210 -18.20 10.21 -8.31
N TYR A 211 -17.40 9.72 -7.34
CA TYR A 211 -16.37 10.49 -6.67
C TYR A 211 -14.98 9.92 -6.99
N LEU A 212 -14.14 10.72 -7.61
CA LEU A 212 -12.78 10.39 -8.02
C LEU A 212 -11.81 11.10 -7.06
N VAL A 213 -11.38 10.38 -6.02
CA VAL A 213 -10.53 10.91 -4.95
C VAL A 213 -9.07 10.57 -5.24
N GLY A 214 -8.25 11.59 -5.36
CA GLY A 214 -6.83 11.49 -5.66
C GLY A 214 -6.40 12.47 -6.74
N ASP A 215 -5.11 12.49 -7.02
CA ASP A 215 -4.52 13.36 -8.05
C ASP A 215 -3.43 12.58 -8.80
N GLY A 216 -2.97 13.11 -9.93
CA GLY A 216 -1.91 12.49 -10.70
C GLY A 216 -1.79 13.07 -12.12
N PRO A 217 -0.76 12.62 -12.86
CA PRO A 217 -0.39 13.22 -14.14
C PRO A 217 -1.46 13.09 -15.22
N ASP A 218 -2.33 12.06 -15.15
CA ASP A 218 -3.34 11.78 -16.18
C ASP A 218 -4.70 12.42 -15.85
N ARG A 219 -4.81 13.25 -14.79
CA ARG A 219 -6.05 13.90 -14.37
C ARG A 219 -6.72 14.68 -15.50
N ALA A 220 -5.96 15.46 -16.24
CA ALA A 220 -6.48 16.26 -17.36
C ALA A 220 -7.14 15.39 -18.44
N ILE A 221 -6.62 14.17 -18.67
CA ILE A 221 -7.21 13.20 -19.60
C ILE A 221 -8.61 12.81 -19.11
N PHE A 222 -8.75 12.45 -17.83
CA PHE A 222 -10.03 12.03 -17.25
C PHE A 222 -11.04 13.17 -17.17
N GLU A 223 -10.61 14.38 -16.83
CA GLU A 223 -11.48 15.57 -16.87
C GLU A 223 -11.99 15.85 -18.28
N SER A 224 -11.16 15.63 -19.33
CA SER A 224 -11.58 15.79 -20.73
C SER A 224 -12.66 14.79 -21.14
N MET A 225 -12.64 13.54 -20.63
CA MET A 225 -13.68 12.54 -20.89
C MET A 225 -15.06 12.97 -20.39
N VAL A 226 -15.10 13.81 -19.35
CA VAL A 226 -16.34 14.27 -18.72
C VAL A 226 -16.80 15.62 -19.25
N LYS A 227 -15.92 16.38 -19.90
CA LYS A 227 -16.18 17.77 -20.35
C LYS A 227 -17.44 17.92 -21.19
N ASN A 228 -17.70 16.96 -22.08
CA ASN A 228 -18.79 16.99 -23.04
C ASN A 228 -20.02 16.16 -22.62
N CYS A 229 -20.09 15.71 -21.36
CA CYS A 229 -21.17 14.84 -20.88
C CYS A 229 -22.45 15.60 -20.45
N GLY A 230 -22.60 16.89 -20.80
CA GLY A 230 -23.81 17.67 -20.47
C GLY A 230 -24.12 17.68 -18.97
N LYS A 231 -25.38 17.35 -18.62
CA LYS A 231 -25.84 17.33 -17.22
C LYS A 231 -25.12 16.28 -16.34
N LEU A 232 -24.58 15.22 -16.95
CA LEU A 232 -23.87 14.16 -16.24
C LEU A 232 -22.57 14.65 -15.56
N ARG A 233 -21.93 15.69 -16.14
CA ARG A 233 -20.73 16.32 -15.54
C ARG A 233 -20.94 16.74 -14.09
N LYS A 234 -22.15 17.14 -13.71
CA LYS A 234 -22.48 17.57 -12.32
C LYS A 234 -22.52 16.41 -11.32
N ARG A 235 -22.47 15.16 -11.80
CA ARG A 235 -22.54 13.95 -10.99
C ARG A 235 -21.21 13.18 -10.95
N ILE A 236 -20.16 13.73 -11.60
CA ILE A 236 -18.80 13.16 -11.56
C ILE A 236 -17.90 14.21 -10.91
N HIS A 237 -17.38 13.87 -9.73
CA HIS A 237 -16.66 14.76 -8.86
C HIS A 237 -15.17 14.39 -8.83
N PHE A 238 -14.31 15.34 -9.18
CA PHE A 238 -12.85 15.21 -9.08
C PHE A 238 -12.38 15.89 -7.80
N GLU A 239 -12.22 15.13 -6.73
CA GLU A 239 -12.00 15.65 -5.37
C GLU A 239 -10.54 16.05 -5.10
N GLY A 240 -9.62 15.71 -6.01
CA GLY A 240 -8.20 15.92 -5.80
C GLY A 240 -7.61 15.04 -4.72
N PHE A 241 -6.35 15.32 -4.33
CA PHE A 241 -5.69 14.62 -3.23
C PHE A 241 -6.37 14.95 -1.91
N GLN A 242 -6.74 13.92 -1.17
CA GLN A 242 -7.35 14.04 0.15
C GLN A 242 -6.44 13.40 1.20
N PRO A 243 -6.05 14.14 2.25
CA PRO A 243 -5.18 13.61 3.31
C PRO A 243 -5.87 12.58 4.21
N GLU A 244 -7.21 12.56 4.23
CA GLU A 244 -8.07 11.66 5.02
C GLU A 244 -9.14 11.01 4.10
N PRO A 245 -8.74 10.14 3.16
CA PRO A 245 -9.66 9.50 2.23
C PRO A 245 -10.68 8.59 2.93
N GLN A 246 -10.41 8.16 4.16
CA GLN A 246 -11.31 7.39 5.02
C GLN A 246 -12.67 8.08 5.20
N ARG A 247 -12.69 9.41 5.22
CA ARG A 247 -13.93 10.20 5.34
C ARG A 247 -14.85 10.02 4.13
N TYR A 248 -14.27 9.85 2.93
CA TYR A 248 -15.03 9.52 1.72
C TYR A 248 -15.49 8.08 1.75
N MET A 249 -14.61 7.14 2.13
CA MET A 249 -14.94 5.72 2.20
C MET A 249 -16.09 5.43 3.15
N LEU A 250 -16.13 6.10 4.33
CA LEU A 250 -17.23 5.98 5.29
C LEU A 250 -18.60 6.43 4.75
N SER A 251 -18.62 7.26 3.71
CA SER A 251 -19.85 7.71 3.03
C SER A 251 -20.08 7.03 1.68
N THR A 252 -19.28 6.01 1.34
CA THR A 252 -19.34 5.34 0.05
C THR A 252 -20.26 4.13 0.10
N ASP A 253 -21.13 4.00 -0.90
CA ASP A 253 -21.96 2.79 -1.07
C ASP A 253 -21.20 1.71 -1.81
N ILE A 254 -20.55 2.05 -2.93
CA ILE A 254 -19.77 1.13 -3.76
C ILE A 254 -18.38 1.71 -3.98
N PHE A 255 -17.36 1.01 -3.50
CA PHE A 255 -15.97 1.35 -3.77
C PHE A 255 -15.47 0.58 -4.99
N VAL A 256 -14.81 1.28 -5.91
CA VAL A 256 -14.31 0.67 -7.16
C VAL A 256 -12.81 0.84 -7.27
N LEU A 257 -12.10 -0.27 -7.57
CA LEU A 257 -10.70 -0.28 -7.96
C LEU A 257 -10.53 -1.02 -9.29
N ALA A 258 -10.65 -0.28 -10.42
CA ALA A 258 -10.61 -0.84 -11.77
C ALA A 258 -9.18 -0.95 -12.34
N SER A 259 -8.16 -1.17 -11.51
CA SER A 259 -6.75 -1.17 -11.90
C SER A 259 -6.45 -2.20 -12.99
N HIS A 260 -5.59 -1.84 -13.95
CA HIS A 260 -5.07 -2.77 -14.96
C HIS A 260 -4.00 -3.69 -14.40
N CYS A 261 -3.31 -3.26 -13.35
CA CYS A 261 -2.33 -4.02 -12.60
C CYS A 261 -2.21 -3.46 -11.17
N GLU A 262 -2.07 -4.33 -10.17
CA GLU A 262 -2.04 -3.93 -8.75
C GLU A 262 -1.38 -5.01 -7.88
N SER A 263 -0.22 -4.74 -7.33
CA SER A 263 0.54 -5.71 -6.55
C SER A 263 -0.17 -6.22 -5.29
N PHE A 264 -1.03 -5.37 -4.67
CA PHE A 264 -1.83 -5.73 -3.49
C PHE A 264 -3.16 -4.96 -3.40
N GLY A 265 -3.13 -3.62 -3.55
CA GLY A 265 -4.32 -2.79 -3.40
C GLY A 265 -4.63 -2.38 -1.96
N LEU A 266 -3.68 -1.72 -1.27
CA LEU A 266 -3.86 -1.23 0.11
C LEU A 266 -5.18 -0.51 0.34
N VAL A 267 -5.62 0.28 -0.64
CA VAL A 267 -6.87 1.04 -0.56
C VAL A 267 -8.11 0.14 -0.44
N LEU A 268 -8.04 -1.12 -0.91
CA LEU A 268 -9.13 -2.09 -0.72
C LEU A 268 -9.27 -2.50 0.74
N THR A 269 -8.16 -2.64 1.47
CA THR A 269 -8.24 -2.96 2.91
C THR A 269 -8.84 -1.80 3.70
N GLU A 270 -8.54 -0.56 3.32
CA GLU A 270 -9.15 0.65 3.90
C GLU A 270 -10.65 0.74 3.56
N ALA A 271 -11.05 0.45 2.32
CA ALA A 271 -12.46 0.44 1.89
C ALA A 271 -13.25 -0.70 2.58
N ARG A 272 -12.64 -1.86 2.80
CA ARG A 272 -13.21 -2.96 3.58
C ARG A 272 -13.45 -2.55 5.03
N GLU A 273 -12.46 -1.92 5.66
CA GLU A 273 -12.57 -1.42 7.04
C GLU A 273 -13.71 -0.38 7.17
N ALA A 274 -13.87 0.48 6.15
CA ALA A 274 -14.95 1.46 6.10
C ALA A 274 -16.35 0.88 5.80
N GLY A 275 -16.44 -0.40 5.42
CA GLY A 275 -17.71 -1.08 5.15
C GLY A 275 -18.32 -0.80 3.78
N CYS A 276 -17.51 -0.49 2.78
CA CYS A 276 -17.97 -0.33 1.40
C CYS A 276 -18.28 -1.68 0.75
N ALA A 277 -19.29 -1.76 -0.12
CA ALA A 277 -19.36 -2.84 -1.10
C ALA A 277 -18.26 -2.61 -2.14
N ILE A 278 -17.51 -3.67 -2.49
CA ILE A 278 -16.31 -3.52 -3.32
C ILE A 278 -16.49 -4.18 -4.68
N VAL A 279 -16.14 -3.45 -5.74
CA VAL A 279 -15.96 -3.97 -7.09
C VAL A 279 -14.52 -3.68 -7.52
N ALA A 280 -13.77 -4.68 -7.93
CA ALA A 280 -12.37 -4.50 -8.31
C ALA A 280 -11.98 -5.40 -9.49
N SER A 281 -10.90 -5.03 -10.18
CA SER A 281 -10.34 -5.84 -11.26
C SER A 281 -9.75 -7.15 -10.74
N ASP A 282 -9.92 -8.24 -11.50
CA ASP A 282 -9.34 -9.56 -11.23
C ASP A 282 -7.90 -9.60 -11.76
N VAL A 283 -7.00 -8.91 -11.07
CA VAL A 283 -5.57 -8.80 -11.48
C VAL A 283 -4.64 -8.91 -10.28
N ASP A 284 -3.51 -9.53 -10.50
CA ASP A 284 -2.35 -9.62 -9.60
C ASP A 284 -2.74 -9.93 -8.14
N GLY A 285 -2.47 -9.02 -7.18
CA GLY A 285 -2.75 -9.20 -5.75
C GLY A 285 -4.16 -8.82 -5.31
N ILE A 286 -5.03 -8.27 -6.17
CA ILE A 286 -6.41 -7.88 -5.80
C ILE A 286 -7.25 -9.07 -5.33
N PRO A 287 -7.25 -10.24 -6.01
CA PRO A 287 -8.02 -11.40 -5.55
C PRO A 287 -7.69 -11.82 -4.12
N GLU A 288 -6.40 -11.79 -3.74
CA GLU A 288 -5.96 -12.11 -2.38
C GLU A 288 -6.52 -11.10 -1.35
N THR A 289 -6.55 -9.81 -1.70
CA THR A 289 -7.08 -8.75 -0.83
C THR A 289 -8.60 -8.85 -0.64
N LEU A 290 -9.32 -9.47 -1.58
CA LEU A 290 -10.77 -9.67 -1.54
C LEU A 290 -11.17 -11.12 -1.18
N ASP A 291 -10.29 -11.85 -0.48
CA ASP A 291 -10.54 -13.24 -0.04
C ASP A 291 -11.05 -14.12 -1.19
N HIS A 292 -10.42 -14.00 -2.37
CA HIS A 292 -10.78 -14.75 -3.57
C HIS A 292 -12.28 -14.69 -3.90
N ARG A 293 -12.84 -13.48 -4.04
CA ARG A 293 -14.24 -13.15 -4.36
C ARG A 293 -15.23 -13.24 -3.18
N GLN A 294 -14.76 -13.52 -1.95
CA GLN A 294 -15.67 -13.59 -0.79
C GLN A 294 -16.00 -12.20 -0.24
N ALA A 295 -15.06 -11.25 -0.30
CA ALA A 295 -15.17 -9.92 0.27
C ALA A 295 -15.38 -8.79 -0.77
N GLY A 296 -15.61 -9.14 -2.02
CA GLY A 296 -15.86 -8.18 -3.11
C GLY A 296 -16.07 -8.87 -4.45
N ILE A 297 -16.60 -8.13 -5.41
CA ILE A 297 -16.87 -8.61 -6.76
C ILE A 297 -15.64 -8.34 -7.64
N LEU A 298 -15.13 -9.39 -8.27
CA LEU A 298 -14.01 -9.29 -9.20
C LEU A 298 -14.52 -9.29 -10.65
N ILE A 299 -14.04 -8.33 -11.42
CA ILE A 299 -14.37 -8.15 -12.84
C ILE A 299 -13.09 -8.22 -13.71
N PRO A 300 -13.20 -8.57 -15.00
CA PRO A 300 -12.07 -8.50 -15.90
C PRO A 300 -11.48 -7.08 -15.95
N PRO A 301 -10.15 -6.93 -16.01
CA PRO A 301 -9.52 -5.62 -16.19
C PRO A 301 -9.85 -5.02 -17.56
N LYS A 302 -9.92 -3.69 -17.66
CA LYS A 302 -10.21 -2.95 -18.90
C LYS A 302 -11.59 -3.24 -19.51
N ASP A 303 -12.50 -3.77 -18.73
CA ASP A 303 -13.87 -4.09 -19.16
C ASP A 303 -14.88 -3.15 -18.48
N SER A 304 -15.08 -1.99 -19.10
CA SER A 304 -16.04 -1.00 -18.62
C SER A 304 -17.50 -1.47 -18.73
N GLN A 305 -17.82 -2.40 -19.64
CA GLN A 305 -19.18 -2.92 -19.80
C GLN A 305 -19.53 -3.88 -18.65
N THR A 306 -18.64 -4.81 -18.29
CA THR A 306 -18.84 -5.69 -17.13
C THR A 306 -18.89 -4.86 -15.85
N LEU A 307 -18.05 -3.82 -15.71
CA LEU A 307 -18.11 -2.89 -14.58
C LEU A 307 -19.47 -2.18 -14.52
N ALA A 308 -19.99 -1.67 -15.65
CA ALA A 308 -21.29 -1.03 -15.71
C ALA A 308 -22.42 -1.96 -15.29
N ASN A 309 -22.43 -3.20 -15.81
CA ASN A 309 -23.44 -4.21 -15.48
C ASN A 309 -23.41 -4.54 -13.97
N THR A 310 -22.21 -4.70 -13.40
CA THR A 310 -22.03 -5.00 -11.97
C THR A 310 -22.53 -3.84 -11.09
N LEU A 311 -22.18 -2.60 -11.43
CA LEU A 311 -22.67 -1.42 -10.73
C LEU A 311 -24.18 -1.31 -10.80
N ALA A 312 -24.78 -1.50 -11.99
CA ALA A 312 -26.22 -1.47 -12.18
C ALA A 312 -26.95 -2.54 -11.36
N GLN A 313 -26.40 -3.76 -11.27
CA GLN A 313 -26.94 -4.83 -10.46
C GLN A 313 -26.97 -4.46 -8.97
N LEU A 314 -25.86 -3.96 -8.44
CA LEU A 314 -25.76 -3.53 -7.04
C LEU A 314 -26.70 -2.36 -6.71
N LEU A 315 -26.86 -1.41 -7.64
CA LEU A 315 -27.75 -0.25 -7.46
C LEU A 315 -29.24 -0.63 -7.54
N LYS A 316 -29.59 -1.71 -8.26
CA LYS A 316 -30.97 -2.21 -8.37
C LYS A 316 -31.40 -3.03 -7.14
N ASP A 317 -30.44 -3.65 -6.45
CA ASP A 317 -30.71 -4.57 -5.33
C ASP A 317 -30.05 -4.09 -4.04
N PRO A 318 -30.77 -3.30 -3.20
CA PRO A 318 -30.25 -2.83 -1.92
C PRO A 318 -29.88 -3.95 -0.95
N GLN A 319 -30.54 -5.12 -1.03
CA GLN A 319 -30.24 -6.25 -0.15
C GLN A 319 -28.92 -6.88 -0.55
N GLN A 320 -28.68 -7.06 -1.85
CA GLN A 320 -27.41 -7.55 -2.36
C GLN A 320 -26.27 -6.56 -2.05
N LEU A 321 -26.50 -5.26 -2.22
CA LEU A 321 -25.53 -4.22 -1.86
C LEU A 321 -25.15 -4.31 -0.37
N GLN A 322 -26.15 -4.41 0.52
CA GLN A 322 -25.90 -4.55 1.96
C GLN A 322 -25.16 -5.85 2.30
N SER A 323 -25.49 -6.95 1.64
CA SER A 323 -24.79 -8.22 1.81
C SER A 323 -23.30 -8.09 1.46
N TRP A 324 -22.95 -7.39 0.37
CA TRP A 324 -21.55 -7.16 0.01
C TRP A 324 -20.82 -6.22 0.96
N LYS A 325 -21.49 -5.20 1.52
CA LYS A 325 -20.94 -4.37 2.60
C LYS A 325 -20.54 -5.21 3.83
N LEU A 326 -21.41 -6.12 4.25
CA LEU A 326 -21.13 -7.03 5.38
C LEU A 326 -20.01 -8.04 5.08
N ARG A 327 -19.99 -8.61 3.88
CA ARG A 327 -18.92 -9.53 3.45
C ARG A 327 -17.55 -8.82 3.40
N ALA A 328 -17.51 -7.58 2.93
CA ALA A 328 -16.28 -6.82 2.88
C ALA A 328 -15.62 -6.65 4.25
N GLN A 329 -16.40 -6.62 5.33
CA GLN A 329 -15.91 -6.47 6.70
C GLN A 329 -15.50 -7.78 7.40
N GLN A 330 -15.58 -8.92 6.73
CA GLN A 330 -15.14 -10.19 7.30
C GLN A 330 -13.61 -10.35 7.22
N ASN A 331 -12.99 -11.07 8.15
CA ASN A 331 -11.57 -11.43 8.16
C ASN A 331 -10.60 -10.24 8.07
N LEU A 332 -10.97 -9.07 8.62
CA LEU A 332 -10.16 -7.85 8.55
C LEU A 332 -8.86 -7.93 9.36
N GLU A 333 -8.82 -8.73 10.42
CA GLU A 333 -7.67 -8.91 11.31
C GLU A 333 -6.40 -9.33 10.55
N ARG A 334 -6.55 -10.04 9.42
CA ARG A 334 -5.44 -10.41 8.53
C ARG A 334 -4.73 -9.20 7.89
N PHE A 335 -5.35 -8.03 7.89
CA PHE A 335 -4.77 -6.77 7.38
C PHE A 335 -4.24 -5.86 8.48
N SER A 336 -4.03 -6.41 9.68
CA SER A 336 -3.38 -5.69 10.79
C SER A 336 -1.93 -5.35 10.43
N THR A 337 -1.57 -4.08 10.61
CA THR A 337 -0.18 -3.61 10.46
C THR A 337 0.74 -4.24 11.51
N MET A 338 0.22 -4.60 12.68
CA MET A 338 0.98 -5.32 13.71
C MET A 338 1.39 -6.71 13.22
N ARG A 339 0.47 -7.48 12.60
CA ARG A 339 0.79 -8.77 11.96
C ARG A 339 1.89 -8.61 10.91
N VAL A 340 1.79 -7.58 10.04
CA VAL A 340 2.82 -7.29 9.02
C VAL A 340 4.18 -7.06 9.68
N SER A 341 4.21 -6.30 10.78
CA SER A 341 5.44 -6.06 11.56
C SER A 341 6.00 -7.35 12.15
N GLU A 342 5.18 -8.18 12.76
CA GLU A 342 5.60 -9.44 13.40
C GLU A 342 6.14 -10.46 12.39
N GLU A 343 5.47 -10.65 11.26
CA GLU A 343 5.93 -11.52 10.17
C GLU A 343 7.23 -11.00 9.55
N THR A 344 7.36 -9.68 9.37
CA THR A 344 8.60 -9.06 8.90
C THR A 344 9.75 -9.28 9.91
N LEU A 345 9.49 -9.12 11.20
CA LEU A 345 10.49 -9.39 12.26
C LEU A 345 10.88 -10.86 12.33
N ALA A 346 9.97 -11.79 12.04
CA ALA A 346 10.30 -13.21 11.95
C ALA A 346 11.35 -13.47 10.86
N ILE A 347 11.20 -12.82 9.69
CA ILE A 347 12.17 -12.90 8.58
C ILE A 347 13.53 -12.31 8.99
N TYR A 348 13.55 -11.21 9.75
CA TYR A 348 14.81 -10.65 10.25
C TYR A 348 15.52 -11.62 11.20
N ARG A 349 14.76 -12.32 12.05
CA ARG A 349 15.32 -13.34 12.97
C ARG A 349 15.89 -14.55 12.23
N GLU A 350 15.36 -14.93 11.07
CA GLU A 350 15.96 -15.97 10.22
C GLU A 350 17.38 -15.61 9.81
N LEU A 351 17.68 -14.32 9.61
CA LEU A 351 18.97 -13.83 9.14
C LEU A 351 19.96 -13.51 10.26
N THR A 352 19.46 -13.16 11.44
CA THR A 352 20.29 -12.75 12.59
C THR A 352 20.41 -13.87 13.62
N LYS A 353 21.43 -14.72 13.51
CA LYS A 353 21.69 -15.85 14.44
C LYS A 353 21.73 -15.44 15.93
N LYS A 354 22.07 -14.20 16.25
CA LYS A 354 22.09 -13.64 17.62
C LYS A 354 20.72 -13.65 18.31
N TYR A 355 19.64 -13.62 17.57
CA TYR A 355 18.28 -13.45 18.09
C TYR A 355 17.42 -14.71 17.94
N ALA A 356 17.94 -15.79 17.35
CA ALA A 356 17.25 -17.06 17.20
C ALA A 356 17.03 -17.83 18.53
N VAL A 357 17.66 -17.40 19.62
CA VAL A 357 17.65 -18.11 20.93
C VAL A 357 16.62 -17.54 21.91
N ILE A 358 15.93 -16.44 21.58
CA ILE A 358 14.89 -15.92 22.49
C ILE A 358 13.58 -16.67 22.24
N ASN A 359 13.30 -17.61 23.16
CA ASN A 359 12.12 -18.48 23.16
C ASN A 359 10.82 -17.65 23.20
N PRO A 360 9.79 -17.97 22.40
CA PRO A 360 8.49 -17.26 22.37
C PRO A 360 7.77 -17.16 23.71
N ILE A 361 8.13 -18.01 24.68
CA ILE A 361 7.54 -18.04 26.03
C ILE A 361 7.94 -16.82 26.86
N GLN A 362 9.14 -16.25 26.68
CA GLN A 362 9.59 -15.07 27.45
C GLN A 362 8.97 -13.75 26.98
N MET A 363 8.43 -13.69 25.76
CA MET A 363 7.74 -12.47 25.28
C MET A 363 6.32 -12.31 25.85
N ARG A 364 5.67 -13.40 26.29
CA ARG A 364 4.34 -13.29 26.93
C ARG A 364 4.39 -12.73 28.34
N GLU A 365 5.47 -12.96 29.07
CA GLU A 365 5.62 -12.45 30.44
C GLU A 365 5.97 -10.94 30.51
N LEU A 366 6.58 -10.38 29.45
CA LEU A 366 6.89 -8.94 29.38
C LEU A 366 5.68 -8.06 28.94
N VAL A 367 4.64 -8.65 28.39
CA VAL A 367 3.42 -7.94 27.94
C VAL A 367 2.30 -7.99 28.97
N VAL A 368 2.36 -8.92 29.94
CA VAL A 368 1.32 -9.11 30.99
C VAL A 368 1.69 -8.43 32.32
N GLY A 369 2.91 -7.89 32.42
CA GLY A 369 3.46 -7.29 33.65
C GLY A 369 3.63 -5.78 33.60
N LYS A 370 2.63 -5.03 33.05
CA LYS A 370 2.47 -3.59 33.35
C LYS A 370 1.03 -3.16 33.18
#